data_f9b2fd0fcc56b796b4993a8af43a77f2
#
_entry.id   f9b2fd0fcc56b796b4993a8af43a77f2
#
_cell.length_a   1.000
_cell.length_b   1.000
_cell.length_c   1.000
_cell.angle_alpha   90.00
_cell.angle_beta   90.00
_cell.angle_gamma   90.00
#
_symmetry.space_group_name_H-M   'P 1'
#
loop_
_entity.id
_entity.type
_entity.pdbx_description
1 polymer ?
#
loop_
_entity_poly.entity_id
_entity_poly.type
_entity_poly.pdbx_seq_one_letter_code
_entity_poly.pdbx_strand_id
1 'polypeptide(L)'
;MNAWFAEVQQKFIADFIEKDRWTYITDGLKITIIVTLLALILGLILGILIAMVRCTHDQTHPKWFRSPGNFFLKLADAICRLYITVIRGTPTLVQLLIINFVILVSAQKITVAVITFGINSGAYVAEIIRGGIMGVDKGQMEAGRSLGMSYVTTMKDIILPQAMKSALPALINEMITLL
;
A
#
# COMPACT_ATOMS: atom_id res chain seq x y z
N MET A 1 -48.74 -16.35 -0.81
CA MET A 1 -47.24 -16.39 -0.96
C MET A 1 -46.83 -16.19 -2.41
N ASN A 2 -47.55 -16.73 -3.40
CA ASN A 2 -47.18 -16.63 -4.83
C ASN A 2 -47.36 -15.22 -5.44
N ALA A 3 -48.36 -14.41 -5.00
CA ALA A 3 -48.58 -13.07 -5.56
C ALA A 3 -47.44 -12.07 -5.19
N TRP A 4 -46.95 -12.14 -3.96
CA TRP A 4 -45.82 -11.31 -3.52
C TRP A 4 -44.53 -11.64 -4.30
N PHE A 5 -44.22 -12.92 -4.50
CA PHE A 5 -43.08 -13.34 -5.31
C PHE A 5 -43.18 -12.86 -6.76
N ALA A 6 -44.37 -12.96 -7.38
CA ALA A 6 -44.60 -12.47 -8.73
C ALA A 6 -44.44 -10.95 -8.84
N GLU A 7 -44.89 -10.19 -7.86
CA GLU A 7 -44.70 -8.73 -7.82
C GLU A 7 -43.25 -8.33 -7.65
N VAL A 8 -42.50 -9.00 -6.75
CA VAL A 8 -41.04 -8.77 -6.57
C VAL A 8 -40.30 -9.12 -7.84
N GLN A 9 -40.61 -10.24 -8.49
CA GLN A 9 -40.01 -10.66 -9.75
C GLN A 9 -40.27 -9.65 -10.87
N GLN A 10 -41.50 -9.18 -11.03
CA GLN A 10 -41.86 -8.17 -12.04
C GLN A 10 -41.10 -6.84 -11.79
N LYS A 11 -41.08 -6.36 -10.54
CA LYS A 11 -40.32 -5.14 -10.20
C LYS A 11 -38.80 -5.30 -10.46
N PHE A 12 -38.25 -6.47 -10.13
CA PHE A 12 -36.85 -6.73 -10.38
C PHE A 12 -36.56 -6.72 -11.89
N ILE A 13 -37.38 -7.39 -12.71
CA ILE A 13 -37.18 -7.42 -14.16
C ILE A 13 -37.36 -6.01 -14.76
N ALA A 14 -38.43 -5.31 -14.39
CA ALA A 14 -38.72 -3.96 -14.92
C ALA A 14 -37.66 -2.92 -14.50
N ASP A 15 -37.20 -2.97 -13.25
CA ASP A 15 -36.26 -1.96 -12.75
C ASP A 15 -34.79 -2.29 -13.05
N PHE A 16 -34.43 -3.57 -13.10
CA PHE A 16 -33.05 -4.00 -13.23
C PHE A 16 -32.66 -4.40 -14.64
N ILE A 17 -33.57 -5.10 -15.36
CA ILE A 17 -33.30 -5.63 -16.70
C ILE A 17 -33.79 -4.67 -17.79
N GLU A 18 -35.07 -4.27 -17.76
CA GLU A 18 -35.66 -3.42 -18.82
C GLU A 18 -35.09 -2.00 -18.84
N LYS A 19 -34.69 -1.44 -17.69
CA LYS A 19 -34.03 -0.13 -17.60
C LYS A 19 -32.50 -0.20 -17.67
N ASP A 20 -31.92 -1.35 -18.03
CA ASP A 20 -30.48 -1.58 -18.15
C ASP A 20 -29.65 -1.15 -16.90
N ARG A 21 -30.27 -1.15 -15.71
CA ARG A 21 -29.58 -0.72 -14.47
C ARG A 21 -28.44 -1.63 -14.05
N TRP A 22 -28.41 -2.86 -14.53
CA TRP A 22 -27.27 -3.75 -14.35
C TRP A 22 -25.97 -3.17 -14.92
N THR A 23 -26.05 -2.28 -15.95
CA THR A 23 -24.89 -1.61 -16.51
C THR A 23 -24.19 -0.72 -15.51
N TYR A 24 -24.93 -0.09 -14.58
CA TYR A 24 -24.29 0.71 -13.50
C TYR A 24 -23.42 -0.15 -12.60
N ILE A 25 -23.78 -1.42 -12.37
CA ILE A 25 -22.96 -2.33 -11.56
C ILE A 25 -21.71 -2.72 -12.31
N THR A 26 -21.81 -3.05 -13.60
CA THR A 26 -20.65 -3.42 -14.43
C THR A 26 -19.70 -2.24 -14.63
N ASP A 27 -20.21 -1.04 -14.86
CA ASP A 27 -19.41 0.17 -14.97
C ASP A 27 -18.74 0.54 -13.64
N GLY A 28 -19.48 0.43 -12.53
CA GLY A 28 -18.94 0.62 -11.20
C GLY A 28 -17.82 -0.37 -10.88
N LEU A 29 -18.02 -1.66 -11.19
CA LEU A 29 -17.01 -2.69 -11.00
C LEU A 29 -15.74 -2.41 -11.84
N LYS A 30 -15.91 -2.00 -13.09
CA LYS A 30 -14.79 -1.63 -13.97
C LYS A 30 -13.99 -0.47 -13.37
N ILE A 31 -14.66 0.58 -12.90
CA ILE A 31 -14.00 1.72 -12.27
C ILE A 31 -13.27 1.29 -11.00
N THR A 32 -13.89 0.47 -10.16
CA THR A 32 -13.27 -0.05 -8.94
C THR A 32 -11.99 -0.80 -9.26
N ILE A 33 -12.01 -1.74 -10.22
CA ILE A 33 -10.82 -2.49 -10.62
C ILE A 33 -9.71 -1.57 -11.13
N ILE A 34 -10.03 -0.58 -11.96
CA ILE A 34 -9.06 0.37 -12.49
C ILE A 34 -8.42 1.19 -11.36
N VAL A 35 -9.24 1.74 -10.45
CA VAL A 35 -8.76 2.54 -9.33
C VAL A 35 -7.89 1.68 -8.41
N THR A 36 -8.31 0.46 -8.08
CA THR A 36 -7.55 -0.48 -7.23
C THR A 36 -6.19 -0.80 -7.85
N LEU A 37 -6.14 -1.16 -9.13
CA LEU A 37 -4.87 -1.50 -9.79
C LEU A 37 -3.91 -0.31 -9.85
N LEU A 38 -4.40 0.88 -10.21
CA LEU A 38 -3.57 2.09 -10.26
C LEU A 38 -3.10 2.52 -8.87
N ALA A 39 -3.98 2.47 -7.87
CA ALA A 39 -3.65 2.78 -6.49
C ALA A 39 -2.63 1.78 -5.91
N LEU A 40 -2.79 0.49 -6.23
CA LEU A 40 -1.85 -0.57 -5.82
C LEU A 40 -0.45 -0.34 -6.41
N ILE A 41 -0.36 -0.02 -7.71
CA ILE A 41 0.92 0.27 -8.36
C ILE A 41 1.59 1.47 -7.70
N LEU A 42 0.85 2.56 -7.49
CA LEU A 42 1.36 3.76 -6.81
C LEU A 42 1.78 3.44 -5.38
N GLY A 43 0.96 2.69 -4.64
CA GLY A 43 1.23 2.25 -3.28
C GLY A 43 2.47 1.35 -3.17
N LEU A 44 2.65 0.41 -4.11
CA LEU A 44 3.85 -0.44 -4.16
C LEU A 44 5.11 0.40 -4.41
N ILE A 45 5.09 1.32 -5.36
CA ILE A 45 6.25 2.19 -5.65
C ILE A 45 6.61 3.02 -4.42
N LEU A 46 5.65 3.72 -3.83
CA LEU A 46 5.87 4.54 -2.64
C LEU A 46 6.32 3.68 -1.44
N GLY A 47 5.64 2.57 -1.21
CA GLY A 47 5.92 1.66 -0.11
C GLY A 47 7.32 1.06 -0.17
N ILE A 48 7.78 0.62 -1.35
CA ILE A 48 9.14 0.11 -1.56
C ILE A 48 10.17 1.19 -1.27
N LEU A 49 9.99 2.41 -1.81
CA LEU A 49 10.92 3.52 -1.59
C LEU A 49 11.04 3.87 -0.10
N ILE A 50 9.91 3.96 0.59
CA ILE A 50 9.88 4.26 2.02
C ILE A 50 10.49 3.11 2.85
N ALA A 51 10.16 1.85 2.52
CA ALA A 51 10.73 0.69 3.19
C ALA A 51 12.26 0.63 3.03
N MET A 52 12.79 0.94 1.84
CA MET A 52 14.25 1.00 1.63
C MET A 52 14.93 2.02 2.55
N VAL A 53 14.39 3.23 2.66
CA VAL A 53 14.92 4.26 3.56
C VAL A 53 14.89 3.78 5.01
N ARG A 54 13.75 3.28 5.47
CA ARG A 54 13.53 2.83 6.83
C ARG A 54 14.42 1.62 7.20
N CYS A 55 14.47 0.60 6.33
CA CYS A 55 15.30 -0.58 6.58
C CYS A 55 16.79 -0.24 6.58
N THR A 56 17.24 0.65 5.69
CA THR A 56 18.63 1.12 5.69
C THR A 56 18.97 1.84 6.99
N HIS A 57 18.10 2.71 7.48
CA HIS A 57 18.27 3.38 8.76
C HIS A 57 18.30 2.39 9.93
N ASP A 58 17.34 1.46 10.01
CA ASP A 58 17.21 0.51 11.12
C ASP A 58 18.40 -0.47 11.18
N GLN A 59 18.99 -0.83 10.04
CA GLN A 59 20.11 -1.78 9.99
C GLN A 59 21.48 -1.14 10.13
N THR A 60 21.66 0.10 9.70
CA THR A 60 22.98 0.78 9.78
C THR A 60 23.21 1.45 11.11
N HIS A 61 22.17 1.64 11.95
CA HIS A 61 22.26 2.38 13.22
C HIS A 61 23.19 3.58 13.11
N PRO A 62 22.92 4.55 12.22
CA PRO A 62 23.87 5.62 11.91
C PRO A 62 24.23 6.39 13.18
N LYS A 63 25.50 6.26 13.62
CA LYS A 63 25.99 7.00 14.78
C LYS A 63 25.86 8.49 14.47
N TRP A 64 25.36 9.22 15.44
CA TRP A 64 25.02 10.62 15.33
C TRP A 64 26.20 11.46 14.82
N PHE A 65 25.99 12.29 13.81
CA PHE A 65 26.86 13.36 13.31
C PHE A 65 28.23 13.02 12.70
N ARG A 66 28.56 11.77 12.40
CA ARG A 66 29.91 11.46 11.89
C ARG A 66 30.09 11.62 10.37
N SER A 67 28.98 11.80 9.63
CA SER A 67 29.02 11.98 8.16
C SER A 67 27.76 12.73 7.71
N PRO A 68 27.86 13.64 6.71
CA PRO A 68 26.69 14.30 6.11
C PRO A 68 25.64 13.30 5.61
N GLY A 69 26.06 12.17 5.06
CA GLY A 69 25.13 11.11 4.62
C GLY A 69 24.25 10.54 5.74
N ASN A 70 24.79 10.44 6.96
CA ASN A 70 24.03 9.98 8.13
C ASN A 70 22.95 10.99 8.56
N PHE A 71 23.20 12.29 8.39
CA PHE A 71 22.20 13.33 8.66
C PHE A 71 21.02 13.24 7.68
N PHE A 72 21.31 13.13 6.37
CA PHE A 72 20.28 13.01 5.34
C PHE A 72 19.45 11.73 5.51
N LEU A 73 20.08 10.60 5.85
CA LEU A 73 19.36 9.35 6.10
C LEU A 73 18.43 9.46 7.31
N LYS A 74 18.86 10.11 8.38
CA LYS A 74 18.00 10.35 9.57
C LYS A 74 16.85 11.28 9.25
N LEU A 75 17.10 12.34 8.51
CA LEU A 75 16.04 13.26 8.09
C LEU A 75 15.02 12.55 7.20
N ALA A 76 15.48 11.76 6.23
CA ALA A 76 14.62 10.96 5.37
C ALA A 76 13.79 9.94 6.18
N ASP A 77 14.41 9.22 7.12
CA ASP A 77 13.69 8.30 8.02
C ASP A 77 12.66 9.03 8.89
N ALA A 78 12.97 10.21 9.42
CA ALA A 78 12.02 10.99 10.20
C ALA A 78 10.81 11.42 9.37
N ILE A 79 11.02 11.86 8.12
CA ILE A 79 9.94 12.19 7.18
C ILE A 79 9.11 10.94 6.87
N CYS A 80 9.74 9.80 6.58
CA CYS A 80 9.05 8.54 6.34
C CYS A 80 8.20 8.09 7.54
N ARG A 81 8.73 8.23 8.77
CA ARG A 81 7.99 7.93 10.00
C ARG A 81 6.78 8.85 10.15
N LEU A 82 6.96 10.16 9.95
CA LEU A 82 5.87 11.12 10.04
C LEU A 82 4.77 10.77 9.03
N TYR A 83 5.15 10.51 7.78
CA TYR A 83 4.22 10.08 6.74
C TYR A 83 3.43 8.83 7.16
N ILE A 84 4.10 7.76 7.56
CA ILE A 84 3.45 6.52 7.98
C ILE A 84 2.52 6.77 9.18
N THR A 85 2.97 7.53 10.17
CA THR A 85 2.19 7.82 11.38
C THR A 85 0.93 8.60 11.05
N VAL A 86 1.03 9.64 10.23
CA VAL A 86 -0.12 10.48 9.84
C VAL A 86 -1.10 9.68 8.98
N ILE A 87 -0.60 9.01 7.94
CA ILE A 87 -1.46 8.30 6.99
C ILE A 87 -2.16 7.11 7.64
N ARG A 88 -1.48 6.30 8.43
CA ARG A 88 -2.09 5.16 9.13
C ARG A 88 -2.87 5.56 10.38
N GLY A 89 -2.62 6.75 10.93
CA GLY A 89 -3.32 7.28 12.10
C GLY A 89 -4.60 8.06 11.76
N THR A 90 -4.90 8.29 10.48
CA THR A 90 -6.10 9.01 10.05
C THR A 90 -7.02 8.14 9.19
N PRO A 91 -8.36 8.28 9.32
CA PRO A 91 -9.29 7.51 8.49
C PRO A 91 -9.13 7.83 6.99
N THR A 92 -9.09 6.79 6.15
CA THR A 92 -8.93 6.93 4.69
C THR A 92 -10.01 7.80 4.05
N LEU A 93 -11.26 7.74 4.57
CA LEU A 93 -12.33 8.61 4.10
C LEU A 93 -12.03 10.09 4.33
N VAL A 94 -11.46 10.44 5.47
CA VAL A 94 -11.06 11.83 5.78
C VAL A 94 -9.96 12.28 4.83
N GLN A 95 -8.99 11.43 4.55
CA GLN A 95 -7.93 11.72 3.56
C GLN A 95 -8.53 11.96 2.16
N LEU A 96 -9.48 11.12 1.74
CA LEU A 96 -10.19 11.29 0.46
C LEU A 96 -10.93 12.63 0.39
N LEU A 97 -11.63 13.02 1.44
CA LEU A 97 -12.34 14.30 1.49
C LEU A 97 -11.37 15.49 1.44
N ILE A 98 -10.26 15.45 2.18
CA ILE A 98 -9.25 16.50 2.17
C ILE A 98 -8.63 16.62 0.77
N ILE A 99 -8.22 15.52 0.15
CA ILE A 99 -7.60 15.53 -1.17
C ILE A 99 -8.60 16.04 -2.22
N ASN A 100 -9.86 15.60 -2.16
CA ASN A 100 -10.89 16.01 -3.11
C ASN A 100 -11.32 17.46 -2.98
N PHE A 101 -11.54 17.95 -1.76
CA PHE A 101 -12.14 19.26 -1.55
C PHE A 101 -11.16 20.39 -1.21
N VAL A 102 -9.92 20.05 -0.84
CA VAL A 102 -8.92 21.05 -0.42
C VAL A 102 -7.71 21.06 -1.37
N ILE A 103 -7.21 19.89 -1.76
CA ILE A 103 -5.93 19.80 -2.50
C ILE A 103 -6.17 19.73 -4.01
N LEU A 104 -7.01 18.80 -4.47
CA LEU A 104 -7.26 18.52 -5.89
C LEU A 104 -8.69 18.84 -6.30
N VAL A 105 -9.16 20.04 -5.97
CA VAL A 105 -10.56 20.48 -6.17
C VAL A 105 -11.04 20.35 -7.62
N SER A 106 -10.17 20.62 -8.60
CA SER A 106 -10.50 20.59 -10.02
C SER A 106 -10.12 19.28 -10.73
N ALA A 107 -9.60 18.28 -10.00
CA ALA A 107 -9.18 17.03 -10.60
C ALA A 107 -10.37 16.06 -10.81
N GLN A 108 -10.20 15.15 -11.75
CA GLN A 108 -11.18 14.08 -11.96
C GLN A 108 -11.27 13.17 -10.73
N LYS A 109 -12.48 12.76 -10.37
CA LYS A 109 -12.73 11.93 -9.17
C LYS A 109 -11.92 10.63 -9.13
N ILE A 110 -11.71 10.01 -10.29
CA ILE A 110 -10.89 8.80 -10.41
C ILE A 110 -9.43 9.11 -10.04
N THR A 111 -8.88 10.21 -10.52
CA THR A 111 -7.51 10.65 -10.18
C THR A 111 -7.35 10.91 -8.68
N VAL A 112 -8.33 11.60 -8.09
CA VAL A 112 -8.35 11.84 -6.65
C VAL A 112 -8.36 10.53 -5.87
N ALA A 113 -9.21 9.56 -6.27
CA ALA A 113 -9.29 8.25 -5.64
C ALA A 113 -7.95 7.48 -5.76
N VAL A 114 -7.37 7.41 -6.97
CA VAL A 114 -6.08 6.73 -7.20
C VAL A 114 -4.97 7.32 -6.34
N ILE A 115 -4.86 8.64 -6.28
CA ILE A 115 -3.83 9.32 -5.48
C ILE A 115 -4.05 9.06 -3.99
N THR A 116 -5.29 9.20 -3.51
CA THR A 116 -5.61 9.01 -2.09
C THR A 116 -5.33 7.58 -1.64
N PHE A 117 -5.87 6.61 -2.36
CA PHE A 117 -5.70 5.19 -2.00
C PHE A 117 -4.26 4.73 -2.23
N GLY A 118 -3.57 5.26 -3.26
CA GLY A 118 -2.16 4.95 -3.48
C GLY A 118 -1.24 5.50 -2.39
N ILE A 119 -1.48 6.72 -1.93
CA ILE A 119 -0.75 7.30 -0.78
C ILE A 119 -1.08 6.50 0.50
N ASN A 120 -2.34 6.16 0.73
CA ASN A 120 -2.74 5.38 1.89
C ASN A 120 -2.08 3.99 1.88
N SER A 121 -2.24 3.24 0.79
CA SER A 121 -1.64 1.91 0.62
C SER A 121 -0.11 1.93 0.70
N GLY A 122 0.55 2.98 0.18
CA GLY A 122 2.01 3.13 0.28
C GLY A 122 2.53 3.09 1.72
N ALA A 123 1.78 3.64 2.68
CA ALA A 123 2.14 3.58 4.08
C ALA A 123 2.00 2.16 4.68
N TYR A 124 0.98 1.42 4.28
CA TYR A 124 0.81 0.02 4.70
C TYR A 124 1.84 -0.90 4.06
N VAL A 125 2.05 -0.78 2.75
CA VAL A 125 3.07 -1.54 2.00
C VAL A 125 4.47 -1.32 2.58
N ALA A 126 4.82 -0.08 2.93
CA ALA A 126 6.11 0.24 3.54
C ALA A 126 6.33 -0.54 4.86
N GLU A 127 5.33 -0.57 5.72
CA GLU A 127 5.41 -1.30 6.98
C GLU A 127 5.38 -2.83 6.79
N ILE A 128 4.60 -3.34 5.82
CA ILE A 128 4.57 -4.77 5.48
C ILE A 128 5.95 -5.23 5.03
N ILE A 129 6.57 -4.51 4.09
CA ILE A 129 7.91 -4.84 3.58
C ILE A 129 8.96 -4.73 4.69
N ARG A 130 8.92 -3.63 5.47
CA ARG A 130 9.83 -3.44 6.60
C ARG A 130 9.68 -4.56 7.63
N GLY A 131 8.44 -4.91 7.98
CA GLY A 131 8.14 -6.03 8.88
C GLY A 131 8.66 -7.37 8.36
N GLY A 132 8.50 -7.63 7.06
CA GLY A 132 9.04 -8.82 6.40
C GLY A 132 10.56 -8.90 6.49
N ILE A 133 11.27 -7.79 6.23
CA ILE A 133 12.75 -7.75 6.30
C ILE A 133 13.23 -7.88 7.76
N MET A 134 12.61 -7.17 8.68
CA MET A 134 12.99 -7.21 10.10
C MET A 134 12.59 -8.51 10.79
N GLY A 135 11.65 -9.27 10.22
CA GLY A 135 11.22 -10.58 10.70
C GLY A 135 12.15 -11.73 10.31
N VAL A 136 13.11 -11.51 9.40
CA VAL A 136 14.12 -12.52 9.09
C VAL A 136 15.11 -12.61 10.25
N ASP A 137 15.47 -13.85 10.61
CA ASP A 137 16.43 -14.10 11.70
C ASP A 137 17.77 -13.39 11.43
N LYS A 138 18.27 -12.65 12.44
CA LYS A 138 19.52 -11.89 12.35
C LYS A 138 20.73 -12.77 12.07
N GLY A 139 20.70 -14.02 12.51
CA GLY A 139 21.73 -15.02 12.22
C GLY A 139 21.93 -15.26 10.73
N GLN A 140 20.91 -15.04 9.88
CA GLN A 140 21.06 -15.13 8.42
C GLN A 140 22.01 -14.06 7.87
N MET A 141 21.89 -12.84 8.38
CA MET A 141 22.81 -11.75 8.02
C MET A 141 24.22 -12.03 8.54
N GLU A 142 24.34 -12.48 9.78
CA GLU A 142 25.62 -12.80 10.43
C GLU A 142 26.32 -13.97 9.71
N ALA A 143 25.59 -15.03 9.37
CA ALA A 143 26.12 -16.17 8.62
C ALA A 143 26.62 -15.77 7.24
N GLY A 144 25.85 -14.99 6.47
CA GLY A 144 26.28 -14.50 5.16
C GLY A 144 27.54 -13.64 5.26
N ARG A 145 27.62 -12.75 6.26
CA ARG A 145 28.81 -11.91 6.52
C ARG A 145 30.03 -12.75 6.95
N SER A 146 29.83 -13.79 7.71
CA SER A 146 30.91 -14.72 8.14
C SER A 146 31.49 -15.53 6.98
N LEU A 147 30.68 -15.79 5.95
CA LEU A 147 31.11 -16.42 4.70
C LEU A 147 31.78 -15.43 3.73
N GLY A 148 32.02 -14.18 4.16
CA GLY A 148 32.69 -13.15 3.34
C GLY A 148 31.76 -12.44 2.35
N MET A 149 30.46 -12.69 2.36
CA MET A 149 29.51 -11.99 1.49
C MET A 149 29.42 -10.50 1.86
N SER A 150 29.29 -9.64 0.86
CA SER A 150 29.00 -8.23 1.12
C SER A 150 27.61 -8.06 1.75
N TYR A 151 27.37 -6.94 2.42
CA TYR A 151 26.03 -6.61 2.95
C TYR A 151 24.94 -6.67 1.86
N VAL A 152 25.24 -6.07 0.69
CA VAL A 152 24.29 -6.01 -0.43
C VAL A 152 24.00 -7.42 -0.97
N THR A 153 25.02 -8.26 -1.11
CA THR A 153 24.86 -9.63 -1.58
C THR A 153 24.04 -10.46 -0.58
N THR A 154 24.36 -10.37 0.71
CA THR A 154 23.59 -11.05 1.77
C THR A 154 22.14 -10.59 1.79
N MET A 155 21.90 -9.29 1.68
CA MET A 155 20.55 -8.72 1.64
C MET A 155 19.78 -9.25 0.44
N LYS A 156 20.36 -9.19 -0.77
CA LYS A 156 19.70 -9.56 -2.02
C LYS A 156 19.44 -11.06 -2.11
N ASP A 157 20.46 -11.88 -1.78
CA ASP A 157 20.42 -13.31 -2.10
C ASP A 157 19.87 -14.17 -0.93
N ILE A 158 19.92 -13.67 0.31
CA ILE A 158 19.47 -14.40 1.49
C ILE A 158 18.25 -13.75 2.15
N ILE A 159 18.35 -12.46 2.50
CA ILE A 159 17.32 -11.80 3.32
C ILE A 159 16.06 -11.48 2.51
N LEU A 160 16.20 -10.80 1.37
CA LEU A 160 15.04 -10.38 0.56
C LEU A 160 14.16 -11.53 0.10
N PRO A 161 14.67 -12.69 -0.38
CA PRO A 161 13.80 -13.81 -0.76
C PRO A 161 12.98 -14.36 0.41
N GLN A 162 13.54 -14.40 1.61
CA GLN A 162 12.85 -14.85 2.82
C GLN A 162 11.81 -13.80 3.27
N ALA A 163 12.21 -12.52 3.32
CA ALA A 163 11.34 -11.41 3.65
C ALA A 163 10.12 -11.32 2.72
N MET A 164 10.32 -11.50 1.42
CA MET A 164 9.23 -11.50 0.45
C MET A 164 8.24 -12.64 0.67
N LYS A 165 8.71 -13.85 0.99
CA LYS A 165 7.81 -14.96 1.32
C LYS A 165 6.93 -14.67 2.53
N SER A 166 7.47 -14.00 3.55
CA SER A 166 6.70 -13.63 4.75
C SER A 166 5.80 -12.43 4.52
N ALA A 167 6.19 -11.47 3.67
CA ALA A 167 5.42 -10.27 3.38
C ALA A 167 4.29 -10.51 2.36
N LEU A 168 4.44 -11.47 1.45
CA LEU A 168 3.52 -11.69 0.33
C LEU A 168 2.06 -11.89 0.76
N PRO A 169 1.71 -12.68 1.79
CA PRO A 169 0.32 -12.82 2.24
C PRO A 169 -0.29 -11.48 2.68
N ALA A 170 0.49 -10.64 3.37
CA ALA A 170 0.04 -9.33 3.83
C ALA A 170 -0.12 -8.34 2.66
N LEU A 171 0.75 -8.40 1.63
CA LEU A 171 0.61 -7.60 0.41
C LEU A 171 -0.63 -7.99 -0.39
N ILE A 172 -0.94 -9.28 -0.48
CA ILE A 172 -2.18 -9.75 -1.12
C ILE A 172 -3.40 -9.27 -0.34
N ASN A 173 -3.37 -9.33 0.98
CA ASN A 173 -4.44 -8.81 1.82
C ASN A 173 -4.63 -7.29 1.66
N GLU A 174 -3.55 -6.53 1.52
CA GLU A 174 -3.61 -5.09 1.22
C GLU A 174 -4.29 -4.82 -0.13
N MET A 175 -4.00 -5.63 -1.16
CA MET A 175 -4.69 -5.53 -2.45
C MET A 175 -6.20 -5.80 -2.31
N ILE A 176 -6.59 -6.80 -1.52
CA ILE A 176 -8.01 -7.11 -1.27
C ILE A 176 -8.68 -5.95 -0.52
N THR A 177 -7.98 -5.30 0.41
CA THR A 177 -8.51 -4.16 1.17
C THR A 177 -8.76 -2.92 0.30
N LEU A 178 -8.01 -2.77 -0.79
CA LEU A 178 -8.20 -1.69 -1.77
C LEU A 178 -9.38 -1.94 -2.72
N LEU A 179 -9.84 -3.18 -2.85
CA LEU A 179 -10.93 -3.59 -3.74
C LEU A 179 -12.30 -3.31 -3.10
#